data_44269ff46c9ebfb5b118201c85cd8a93
#
_entry.id   44269ff46c9ebfb5b118201c85cd8a93
#
_cell.length_a   1.000
_cell.length_b   1.000
_cell.length_c   1.000
_cell.angle_alpha   90.00
_cell.angle_beta   90.00
_cell.angle_gamma   90.00
#
_symmetry.space_group_name_H-M   'P 1'
#
loop_
_entity.id
_entity.type
_entity.pdbx_description
1 polymer ?
#
loop_
_entity_poly.entity_id
_entity_poly.type
_entity_poly.pdbx_seq_one_letter_code
_entity_poly.pdbx_strand_id
1 'polypeptide(L)'
;DIPSTWRKFRLQFDFEPTRSIFGNIDIKKLDIDGRSAVVTVCGHIDDARAKLGALEPLFIDEFPMELEEIFLQETEDKSDEISKVFE
;
A
#
# COMPACT_ATOMS: atom_id res chain seq x y z
N ASP A 1 1.55 -16.31 10.30
CA ASP A 1 2.30 -16.56 9.10
C ASP A 1 2.02 -15.52 8.03
N ILE A 2 0.77 -15.24 7.81
CA ILE A 2 0.40 -14.23 6.85
C ILE A 2 0.92 -12.85 7.22
N PRO A 3 0.83 -12.42 8.47
CA PRO A 3 1.20 -11.05 8.82
C PRO A 3 2.63 -10.68 8.47
N SER A 4 3.53 -11.64 8.47
CA SER A 4 4.93 -11.32 8.26
C SER A 4 5.24 -10.90 6.83
N THR A 5 4.31 -11.12 5.91
CA THR A 5 4.54 -10.80 4.51
C THR A 5 3.90 -9.50 4.08
N TRP A 6 3.27 -8.78 4.99
CA TRP A 6 2.63 -7.51 4.65
C TRP A 6 3.55 -6.34 4.99
N ARG A 7 3.57 -5.35 4.12
CA ARG A 7 4.36 -4.14 4.31
C ARG A 7 3.62 -2.96 3.72
N LYS A 8 3.85 -1.81 4.31
CA LYS A 8 3.30 -0.56 3.81
C LYS A 8 4.47 0.37 3.52
N PHE A 9 4.43 1.00 2.35
CA PHE A 9 5.47 1.94 1.93
C PHE A 9 4.85 3.30 1.74
N ARG A 10 5.52 4.32 2.22
CA ARG A 10 5.10 5.69 2.02
C ARG A 10 6.18 6.38 1.20
N LEU A 11 5.73 6.95 0.07
CA LEU A 11 6.65 7.58 -0.87
C LEU A 11 6.27 9.03 -1.04
N GLN A 12 7.28 9.86 -1.23
CA GLN A 12 7.10 11.28 -1.51
C GLN A 12 7.82 11.57 -2.82
N PHE A 13 7.12 12.18 -3.76
CA PHE A 13 7.68 12.51 -5.06
C PHE A 13 7.77 14.02 -5.23
N ASP A 14 8.48 14.46 -6.26
CA ASP A 14 8.51 15.87 -6.62
C ASP A 14 7.50 16.20 -7.71
N PHE A 15 6.61 15.27 -7.99
CA PHE A 15 5.52 15.42 -8.94
C PHE A 15 4.32 14.64 -8.41
N GLU A 16 3.16 14.84 -9.01
CA GLU A 16 1.97 14.12 -8.58
C GLU A 16 1.93 12.77 -9.27
N PRO A 17 2.15 11.69 -8.52
CA PRO A 17 2.16 10.36 -9.13
C PRO A 17 0.78 9.93 -9.57
N THR A 18 0.74 9.02 -10.52
CA THR A 18 -0.50 8.42 -10.97
C THR A 18 -0.43 6.92 -10.75
N ARG A 19 -1.59 6.28 -10.84
CA ARG A 19 -1.62 4.83 -10.65
C ARG A 19 -0.78 4.09 -11.69
N SER A 20 -0.63 4.67 -12.86
CA SER A 20 0.05 3.99 -13.95
C SER A 20 1.52 3.73 -13.66
N ILE A 21 2.17 4.58 -12.87
CA ILE A 21 3.59 4.36 -12.60
C ILE A 21 3.81 3.16 -11.67
N PHE A 22 2.76 2.70 -11.01
CA PHE A 22 2.83 1.55 -10.11
C PHE A 22 2.34 0.27 -10.77
N GLY A 23 2.09 0.30 -12.07
CA GLY A 23 1.39 -0.79 -12.74
C GLY A 23 2.12 -2.10 -12.78
N ASN A 24 3.46 -2.11 -12.67
CA ASN A 24 4.22 -3.35 -12.71
C ASN A 24 4.54 -3.88 -11.32
N ILE A 25 3.89 -3.34 -10.30
CA ILE A 25 4.11 -3.77 -8.92
C ILE A 25 2.82 -4.42 -8.43
N ASP A 26 2.98 -5.54 -7.73
CA ASP A 26 1.83 -6.26 -7.18
C ASP A 26 1.40 -5.56 -5.90
N ILE A 27 0.46 -4.64 -6.03
CA ILE A 27 0.02 -3.80 -4.93
C ILE A 27 -1.37 -4.23 -4.49
N LYS A 28 -1.55 -4.37 -3.18
CA LYS A 28 -2.85 -4.70 -2.61
C LYS A 28 -3.72 -3.46 -2.43
N LYS A 29 -3.09 -2.34 -2.09
CA LYS A 29 -3.82 -1.10 -1.91
C LYS A 29 -2.90 0.06 -2.26
N LEU A 30 -3.45 1.06 -2.92
CA LEU A 30 -2.70 2.24 -3.33
C LEU A 30 -3.53 3.48 -3.02
N ASP A 31 -2.96 4.36 -2.23
CA ASP A 31 -3.55 5.65 -1.91
C ASP A 31 -2.61 6.74 -2.37
N ILE A 32 -3.11 7.62 -3.22
CA ILE A 32 -2.33 8.74 -3.72
C ILE A 32 -2.96 10.02 -3.19
N ASP A 33 -2.12 10.87 -2.61
CA ASP A 33 -2.57 12.15 -2.06
C ASP A 33 -1.54 13.20 -2.47
N GLY A 34 -1.87 13.99 -3.50
CA GLY A 34 -0.95 14.98 -4.01
C GLY A 34 0.30 14.33 -4.54
N ARG A 35 1.44 14.64 -3.93
CA ARG A 35 2.73 14.11 -4.34
C ARG A 35 3.16 12.93 -3.47
N SER A 36 2.27 12.46 -2.62
CA SER A 36 2.55 11.34 -1.74
C SER A 36 1.76 10.13 -2.18
N ALA A 37 2.30 8.96 -1.90
CA ALA A 37 1.62 7.70 -2.17
C ALA A 37 1.88 6.74 -1.04
N VAL A 38 0.85 5.97 -0.68
CA VAL A 38 0.98 4.91 0.31
C VAL A 38 0.61 3.61 -0.40
N VAL A 39 1.53 2.67 -0.37
CA VAL A 39 1.44 1.41 -1.10
C VAL A 39 1.44 0.27 -0.09
N THR A 40 0.46 -0.61 -0.20
CA THR A 40 0.39 -1.79 0.64
C THR A 40 0.66 -3.02 -0.22
N VAL A 41 1.62 -3.84 0.19
CA VAL A 41 1.99 -5.03 -0.55
C VAL A 41 1.96 -6.24 0.37
N CYS A 42 1.81 -7.40 -0.24
CA CYS A 42 1.77 -8.67 0.47
C CYS A 42 2.67 -9.65 -0.27
N GLY A 43 3.72 -10.10 0.39
CA GLY A 43 4.68 -10.98 -0.25
C GLY A 43 5.58 -10.25 -1.21
N HIS A 44 6.69 -10.89 -1.56
CA HIS A 44 7.64 -10.32 -2.54
C HIS A 44 8.05 -8.90 -2.16
N ILE A 45 8.34 -8.72 -0.88
CA ILE A 45 8.62 -7.38 -0.35
C ILE A 45 9.88 -6.80 -0.99
N ASP A 46 10.91 -7.64 -1.18
CA ASP A 46 12.16 -7.16 -1.76
C ASP A 46 11.94 -6.68 -3.19
N ASP A 47 11.12 -7.40 -3.94
CA ASP A 47 10.82 -7.01 -5.31
C ASP A 47 10.05 -5.70 -5.34
N ALA A 48 9.07 -5.56 -4.46
CA ALA A 48 8.30 -4.33 -4.38
C ALA A 48 9.19 -3.16 -4.00
N ARG A 49 10.07 -3.39 -3.01
CA ARG A 49 10.98 -2.33 -2.57
C ARG A 49 11.88 -1.85 -3.71
N ALA A 50 12.39 -2.79 -4.48
CA ALA A 50 13.26 -2.45 -5.61
C ALA A 50 12.51 -1.66 -6.67
N LYS A 51 11.29 -2.11 -6.98
CA LYS A 51 10.51 -1.43 -8.01
C LYS A 51 10.06 -0.06 -7.57
N LEU A 52 9.68 0.09 -6.31
CA LEU A 52 9.31 1.40 -5.80
C LEU A 52 10.50 2.35 -5.79
N GLY A 53 11.67 1.83 -5.43
CA GLY A 53 12.88 2.65 -5.47
C GLY A 53 13.24 3.08 -6.87
N ALA A 54 12.93 2.26 -7.85
CA ALA A 54 13.23 2.59 -9.25
C ALA A 54 12.38 3.76 -9.74
N LEU A 55 11.30 4.11 -9.06
CA LEU A 55 10.50 5.27 -9.40
C LEU A 55 11.16 6.57 -8.99
N GLU A 56 12.24 6.49 -8.23
CA GLU A 56 13.04 7.63 -7.80
C GLU A 56 12.24 8.65 -6.98
N PRO A 57 11.58 8.17 -5.91
CA PRO A 57 10.92 9.13 -5.03
C PRO A 57 11.93 9.97 -4.28
N LEU A 58 11.49 11.11 -3.77
CA LEU A 58 12.35 11.94 -2.94
C LEU A 58 12.74 11.20 -1.67
N PHE A 59 11.80 10.45 -1.10
CA PHE A 59 12.14 9.52 -0.04
C PHE A 59 11.08 8.43 0.00
N ILE A 60 11.43 7.36 0.70
CA ILE A 60 10.55 6.22 0.86
C ILE A 60 10.72 5.70 2.28
N ASP A 61 9.58 5.48 2.95
CA ASP A 61 9.54 4.89 4.27
C ASP A 61 8.84 3.54 4.19
N GLU A 62 9.34 2.59 4.95
CA GLU A 62 8.78 1.25 4.98
C GLU A 62 8.29 0.96 6.39
N PHE A 63 7.05 0.47 6.50
CA PHE A 63 6.44 0.16 7.79
C PHE A 63 5.94 -1.27 7.80
N PRO A 64 6.14 -2.00 8.89
CA PRO A 64 5.42 -3.26 9.06
C PRO A 64 3.95 -2.95 9.34
N MET A 65 3.07 -3.84 8.93
CA MET A 65 1.66 -3.65 9.21
C MET A 65 1.31 -4.38 10.50
N GLU A 66 0.50 -3.73 11.32
CA GLU A 66 -0.03 -4.36 12.52
C GLU A 66 -1.05 -5.41 12.12
N LEU A 67 -1.21 -6.38 13.00
CA LEU A 67 -2.17 -7.45 12.73
C LEU A 67 -3.57 -6.89 12.51
N GLU A 68 -3.93 -5.89 13.27
CA GLU A 68 -5.25 -5.26 13.13
C GLU A 68 -5.41 -4.62 11.76
N GLU A 69 -4.37 -3.97 11.26
CA GLU A 69 -4.43 -3.35 9.95
C GLU A 69 -4.60 -4.40 8.86
N ILE A 70 -3.92 -5.52 9.00
CA ILE A 70 -4.01 -6.59 8.02
C ILE A 70 -5.42 -7.16 8.00
N PHE A 71 -5.98 -7.35 9.17
CA PHE A 71 -7.32 -7.89 9.30
C PHE A 71 -8.34 -6.96 8.63
N LEU A 72 -8.24 -5.67 8.88
CA LEU A 72 -9.13 -4.70 8.28
C LEU A 72 -8.97 -4.69 6.77
N GLN A 73 -7.73 -4.80 6.29
CA GLN A 73 -7.47 -4.79 4.88
C GLN A 73 -8.13 -5.96 4.18
N GLU A 74 -8.09 -7.13 4.80
CA GLU A 74 -8.66 -8.33 4.19
C GLU A 74 -10.17 -8.30 4.16
N THR A 75 -10.80 -7.57 5.07
CA THR A 75 -12.25 -7.51 5.12
C THR A 75 -12.82 -6.25 4.46
N GLU A 76 -11.96 -5.46 3.85
CA GLU A 76 -12.38 -4.16 3.35
C GLU A 76 -13.44 -4.26 2.27
N ASP A 77 -13.39 -5.30 1.47
CA ASP A 77 -14.37 -5.47 0.41
C ASP A 77 -15.79 -5.64 0.95
N LYS A 78 -15.90 -6.09 2.19
CA LYS A 78 -17.20 -6.34 2.81
C LYS A 78 -17.63 -5.20 3.72
N SER A 79 -16.82 -4.17 3.84
CA SER A 79 -17.07 -3.13 4.83
C SER A 79 -18.31 -2.31 4.52
N ASP A 80 -18.68 -2.16 3.26
CA ASP A 80 -19.86 -1.40 2.91
C ASP A 80 -21.10 -1.99 3.53
N GLU A 81 -21.24 -3.30 3.47
CA GLU A 81 -22.40 -3.97 4.04
C GLU A 81 -22.42 -3.81 5.54
N ILE A 82 -21.26 -3.92 6.16
CA ILE A 82 -21.16 -3.78 7.60
C ILE A 82 -21.50 -2.38 8.02
N SER A 83 -21.03 -1.40 7.29
CA SER A 83 -21.34 -0.01 7.61
C SER A 83 -22.82 0.26 7.56
N LYS A 84 -23.49 -0.28 6.57
CA LYS A 84 -24.92 -0.06 6.43
C LYS A 84 -25.70 -0.66 7.59
N VAL A 85 -25.22 -1.78 8.09
CA VAL A 85 -25.92 -2.43 9.19
C VAL A 85 -25.86 -1.55 10.44
N PHE A 86 -24.76 -0.88 10.66
CA PHE A 86 -24.61 -0.08 11.87
C PHE A 86 -25.21 1.30 11.76
N GLU A 87 -25.55 1.71 10.58
CA GLU A 87 -26.19 3.00 10.42
C GLU A 87 -27.71 2.84 10.40
#